data_32d4d6ab7bfea57ab6b7360619e93554
#
_entry.id   32d4d6ab7bfea57ab6b7360619e93554
#
_cell.length_a   1.000
_cell.length_b   1.000
_cell.length_c   1.000
_cell.angle_alpha   90.00
_cell.angle_beta   90.00
_cell.angle_gamma   90.00
#
_symmetry.space_group_name_H-M   'P 1'
#
loop_
_entity.id
_entity.type
_entity.pdbx_description
1 polymer ?
#
loop_
_entity_poly.entity_id
_entity_poly.type
_entity_poly.pdbx_seq_one_letter_code
_entity_poly.pdbx_strand_id
1 'polypeptide(L)'
;MNTIERFLGTYEGTGVWHDAASKAGSYRIRQTNAARSDGFDVAFHHDFDDATVVDARFTMTWIAPHVFRVEAAGAPLGHGYVFDARCHYHLNIGGKFIEVGYRADGDELEVSGSSSTNAEGNYTAWTERLRRTA
;
A
#
# COMPACT_ATOMS: atom_id res chain seq x y z
N MET A 1 13.68 1.70 -18.31
CA MET A 1 12.38 1.04 -18.36
C MET A 1 11.75 1.04 -16.97
N ASN A 2 10.50 1.40 -16.92
CA ASN A 2 9.73 1.40 -15.71
C ASN A 2 9.27 -0.02 -15.39
N THR A 3 9.46 -0.48 -14.16
CA THR A 3 9.12 -1.85 -13.75
C THR A 3 7.76 -1.96 -13.08
N ILE A 4 6.91 -0.93 -13.18
CA ILE A 4 5.59 -0.94 -12.56
C ILE A 4 4.69 -2.07 -13.08
N GLU A 5 4.91 -2.54 -14.30
CA GLU A 5 4.12 -3.61 -14.89
C GLU A 5 4.03 -4.86 -14.02
N ARG A 6 5.08 -5.12 -13.23
CA ARG A 6 5.09 -6.28 -12.31
C ARG A 6 4.04 -6.18 -11.22
N PHE A 7 3.59 -4.97 -10.92
CA PHE A 7 2.66 -4.70 -9.83
C PHE A 7 1.23 -4.45 -10.30
N LEU A 8 1.01 -4.35 -11.61
CA LEU A 8 -0.31 -4.03 -12.15
C LEU A 8 -1.24 -5.23 -12.09
N GLY A 9 -2.52 -4.96 -11.90
CA GLY A 9 -3.58 -5.95 -11.90
C GLY A 9 -4.49 -5.82 -10.70
N THR A 10 -5.43 -6.76 -10.60
CA THR A 10 -6.31 -6.91 -9.47
C THR A 10 -5.88 -8.10 -8.64
N TYR A 11 -5.77 -7.89 -7.35
CA TYR A 11 -5.27 -8.88 -6.40
C TYR A 11 -6.28 -9.11 -5.29
N GLU A 12 -6.31 -10.33 -4.78
CA GLU A 12 -7.07 -10.68 -3.58
C GLU A 12 -6.19 -11.47 -2.63
N GLY A 13 -6.46 -11.34 -1.35
CA GLY A 13 -5.71 -12.06 -0.33
C GLY A 13 -6.10 -11.70 1.09
N THR A 14 -5.18 -11.94 1.99
CA THR A 14 -5.37 -11.74 3.42
C THR A 14 -4.22 -10.98 4.03
N GLY A 15 -4.49 -10.30 5.12
CA GLY A 15 -3.49 -9.59 5.90
C GLY A 15 -3.68 -9.84 7.38
N VAL A 16 -2.62 -9.57 8.13
CA VAL A 16 -2.63 -9.58 9.58
C VAL A 16 -1.97 -8.30 10.08
N TRP A 17 -2.47 -7.77 11.17
CA TRP A 17 -1.91 -6.59 11.80
C TRP A 17 -1.72 -6.83 13.31
N HIS A 18 -0.82 -6.08 13.89
CA HIS A 18 -0.65 -6.00 15.33
C HIS A 18 -0.18 -4.60 15.73
N ASP A 19 -0.48 -4.19 16.93
CA ASP A 19 -0.11 -2.88 17.44
C ASP A 19 0.80 -2.98 18.67
N ALA A 20 1.27 -1.82 19.13
CA ALA A 20 2.17 -1.73 20.27
C ALA A 20 1.49 -2.13 21.60
N ALA A 21 0.15 -2.16 21.65
CA ALA A 21 -0.61 -2.60 22.82
C ALA A 21 -0.90 -4.11 22.81
N SER A 22 -0.25 -4.86 21.93
CA SER A 22 -0.42 -6.31 21.74
C SER A 22 -1.81 -6.72 21.24
N LYS A 23 -2.55 -5.80 20.65
CA LYS A 23 -3.76 -6.14 19.90
C LYS A 23 -3.37 -6.62 18.50
N ALA A 24 -4.13 -7.57 17.97
CA ALA A 24 -3.89 -8.13 16.65
C ALA A 24 -5.22 -8.48 16.00
N GLY A 25 -5.21 -8.56 14.67
CA GLY A 25 -6.38 -8.96 13.92
C GLY A 25 -6.01 -9.39 12.51
N SER A 26 -7.01 -9.80 11.75
CA SER A 26 -6.86 -10.21 10.37
C SER A 26 -7.89 -9.49 9.51
N TYR A 27 -7.63 -9.47 8.21
CA TYR A 27 -8.51 -8.83 7.24
C TYR A 27 -8.35 -9.47 5.87
N ARG A 28 -9.37 -9.29 5.04
CA ARG A 28 -9.33 -9.67 3.63
C ARG A 28 -9.14 -8.42 2.79
N ILE A 29 -8.45 -8.59 1.66
CA ILE A 29 -8.05 -7.48 0.80
C ILE A 29 -8.45 -7.76 -0.62
N ARG A 30 -8.96 -6.72 -1.28
CA ARG A 30 -8.97 -6.61 -2.73
C ARG A 30 -8.22 -5.33 -3.07
N GLN A 31 -7.24 -5.43 -3.96
CA GLN A 31 -6.43 -4.29 -4.37
C GLN A 31 -6.29 -4.29 -5.88
N THR A 32 -6.44 -3.10 -6.47
CA THR A 32 -6.20 -2.89 -7.90
C THR A 32 -5.12 -1.84 -8.08
N ASN A 33 -4.09 -2.21 -8.83
CA ASN A 33 -3.03 -1.31 -9.27
C ASN A 33 -3.19 -1.13 -10.77
N ALA A 34 -3.47 0.09 -11.21
CA ALA A 34 -3.80 0.38 -12.61
C ALA A 34 -2.89 1.48 -13.17
N ALA A 35 -2.38 1.25 -14.38
CA ALA A 35 -1.51 2.22 -15.04
C ALA A 35 -2.30 3.45 -15.51
N ARG A 36 -1.63 4.60 -15.48
CA ARG A 36 -2.06 5.86 -16.11
C ARG A 36 -0.93 6.37 -17.00
N SER A 37 -1.23 7.37 -17.83
CA SER A 37 -0.24 7.94 -18.75
C SER A 37 0.98 8.53 -18.02
N ASP A 38 0.79 9.07 -16.81
CA ASP A 38 1.82 9.75 -16.03
C ASP A 38 2.11 9.09 -14.68
N GLY A 39 1.61 7.87 -14.47
CA GLY A 39 1.81 7.17 -13.21
C GLY A 39 0.95 5.92 -13.10
N PHE A 40 0.46 5.67 -11.90
CA PHE A 40 -0.43 4.55 -11.62
C PHE A 40 -1.30 4.88 -10.41
N ASP A 41 -2.43 4.18 -10.31
CA ASP A 41 -3.33 4.27 -9.16
C ASP A 41 -3.27 3.00 -8.34
N VAL A 42 -3.40 3.16 -7.04
CA VAL A 42 -3.56 2.06 -6.09
C VAL A 42 -4.89 2.27 -5.38
N ALA A 43 -5.78 1.29 -5.49
CA ALA A 43 -7.06 1.30 -4.80
C ALA A 43 -7.21 -0.01 -4.03
N PHE A 44 -7.61 0.06 -2.77
CA PHE A 44 -7.81 -1.16 -1.99
C PHE A 44 -9.05 -1.09 -1.11
N HIS A 45 -9.58 -2.28 -0.85
CA HIS A 45 -10.69 -2.51 0.05
C HIS A 45 -10.27 -3.55 1.08
N HIS A 46 -10.35 -3.19 2.36
CA HIS A 46 -10.01 -4.06 3.47
C HIS A 46 -11.26 -4.36 4.29
N ASP A 47 -11.57 -5.65 4.47
CA ASP A 47 -12.61 -6.15 5.35
C ASP A 47 -11.96 -6.75 6.59
N PHE A 48 -12.08 -6.07 7.71
CA PHE A 48 -11.51 -6.53 8.98
C PHE A 48 -12.42 -7.54 9.67
N ASP A 49 -11.83 -8.39 10.50
CA ASP A 49 -12.53 -9.42 11.26
C ASP A 49 -13.51 -8.86 12.31
N ASP A 50 -13.35 -7.59 12.69
CA ASP A 50 -14.27 -6.87 13.57
C ASP A 50 -15.40 -6.13 12.83
N ALA A 51 -15.60 -6.43 11.53
CA ALA A 51 -16.57 -5.82 10.63
C ALA A 51 -16.25 -4.37 10.22
N THR A 52 -15.07 -3.83 10.58
CA THR A 52 -14.60 -2.56 10.05
C THR A 52 -14.22 -2.72 8.58
N VAL A 53 -14.55 -1.72 7.77
CA VAL A 53 -14.23 -1.66 6.34
C VAL A 53 -13.41 -0.42 6.08
N VAL A 54 -12.33 -0.58 5.32
CA VAL A 54 -11.49 0.55 4.89
C VAL A 54 -11.35 0.52 3.38
N ASP A 55 -11.71 1.61 2.74
CA ASP A 55 -11.46 1.86 1.32
C ASP A 55 -10.49 3.01 1.18
N ALA A 56 -9.50 2.85 0.33
CA ALA A 56 -8.53 3.89 0.05
C ALA A 56 -8.13 3.89 -1.42
N ARG A 57 -7.76 5.06 -1.91
CA ARG A 57 -7.24 5.24 -3.26
C ARG A 57 -6.13 6.28 -3.24
N PHE A 58 -5.00 5.93 -3.84
CA PHE A 58 -3.86 6.82 -4.00
C PHE A 58 -3.51 6.95 -5.47
N THR A 59 -3.11 8.15 -5.84
CA THR A 59 -2.64 8.48 -7.18
C THR A 59 -1.13 8.69 -7.10
N MET A 60 -0.38 7.89 -7.87
CA MET A 60 1.06 7.97 -7.95
C MET A 60 1.44 8.60 -9.28
N THR A 61 2.24 9.66 -9.24
CA THR A 61 2.67 10.40 -10.43
C THR A 61 4.20 10.39 -10.51
N TRP A 62 4.75 9.98 -11.67
CA TRP A 62 6.20 9.96 -11.86
C TRP A 62 6.78 11.36 -11.82
N ILE A 63 7.82 11.54 -11.01
CA ILE A 63 8.62 12.78 -10.95
C ILE A 63 10.06 12.55 -11.44
N ALA A 64 10.44 11.28 -11.59
CA ALA A 64 11.71 10.83 -12.14
C ALA A 64 11.51 9.39 -12.62
N PRO A 65 12.44 8.76 -13.36
CA PRO A 65 12.22 7.43 -13.95
C PRO A 65 11.80 6.33 -12.98
N HIS A 66 12.20 6.40 -11.72
CA HIS A 66 11.87 5.38 -10.73
C HIS A 66 11.22 5.94 -9.47
N VAL A 67 10.94 7.24 -9.46
CA VAL A 67 10.45 7.94 -8.27
C VAL A 67 9.10 8.57 -8.56
N PHE A 68 8.17 8.43 -7.64
CA PHE A 68 6.83 8.98 -7.79
C PHE A 68 6.40 9.78 -6.56
N ARG A 69 5.49 10.70 -6.81
CA ARG A 69 4.75 11.41 -5.76
C ARG A 69 3.46 10.67 -5.49
N VAL A 70 3.04 10.63 -4.23
CA VAL A 70 1.78 10.03 -3.81
C VAL A 70 0.80 11.14 -3.44
N GLU A 71 -0.40 11.06 -3.97
CA GLU A 71 -1.47 12.00 -3.72
C GLU A 71 -2.78 11.26 -3.42
N ALA A 72 -3.65 11.89 -2.65
CA ALA A 72 -5.03 11.47 -2.51
C ALA A 72 -5.94 12.69 -2.58
N ALA A 73 -7.00 12.62 -3.42
CA ALA A 73 -7.94 13.72 -3.62
C ALA A 73 -7.25 15.06 -3.95
N GLY A 74 -6.14 15.00 -4.71
CA GLY A 74 -5.35 16.16 -5.10
C GLY A 74 -4.39 16.68 -4.05
N ALA A 75 -4.36 16.12 -2.85
CA ALA A 75 -3.45 16.54 -1.79
C ALA A 75 -2.17 15.70 -1.82
N PRO A 76 -0.97 16.34 -1.79
CA PRO A 76 0.28 15.60 -1.74
C PRO A 76 0.44 14.94 -0.36
N LEU A 77 0.80 13.66 -0.36
CA LEU A 77 0.96 12.87 0.87
C LEU A 77 2.38 12.39 1.11
N GLY A 78 3.14 12.11 0.05
CA GLY A 78 4.46 11.55 0.19
C GLY A 78 5.09 11.16 -1.13
N HIS A 79 6.07 10.27 -1.05
CA HIS A 79 6.87 9.85 -2.20
C HIS A 79 7.18 8.36 -2.10
N GLY A 80 7.58 7.79 -3.23
CA GLY A 80 8.02 6.43 -3.27
C GLY A 80 8.89 6.14 -4.48
N TYR A 81 9.29 4.90 -4.61
CA TYR A 81 10.11 4.44 -5.72
C TYR A 81 9.72 3.04 -6.15
N VAL A 82 10.01 2.72 -7.40
CA VAL A 82 9.93 1.37 -7.95
C VAL A 82 11.32 0.97 -8.40
N PHE A 83 11.82 -0.15 -7.89
CA PHE A 83 13.11 -0.66 -8.26
C PHE A 83 13.04 -2.18 -8.35
N ASP A 84 13.24 -2.72 -9.54
CA ASP A 84 13.15 -4.15 -9.82
C ASP A 84 11.80 -4.73 -9.37
N ALA A 85 11.78 -5.73 -8.50
CA ALA A 85 10.55 -6.36 -7.99
C ALA A 85 10.01 -5.69 -6.73
N ARG A 86 10.45 -4.47 -6.40
CA ARG A 86 10.07 -3.76 -5.19
C ARG A 86 9.44 -2.42 -5.50
N CYS A 87 8.40 -2.08 -4.76
CA CYS A 87 7.81 -0.75 -4.74
C CYS A 87 7.67 -0.33 -3.28
N HIS A 88 8.16 0.84 -2.95
CA HIS A 88 8.11 1.34 -1.58
C HIS A 88 7.65 2.79 -1.58
N TYR A 89 6.78 3.14 -0.65
CA TYR A 89 6.37 4.54 -0.49
C TYR A 89 6.05 4.85 0.95
N HIS A 90 6.08 6.14 1.27
CA HIS A 90 5.67 6.66 2.57
C HIS A 90 4.60 7.73 2.38
N LEU A 91 3.76 7.87 3.37
CA LEU A 91 2.66 8.82 3.42
C LEU A 91 2.64 9.55 4.75
N ASN A 92 2.30 10.83 4.71
CA ASN A 92 1.93 11.59 5.90
C ASN A 92 0.45 11.95 5.75
N ILE A 93 -0.39 11.35 6.57
CA ILE A 93 -1.83 11.54 6.48
C ILE A 93 -2.45 11.55 7.87
N GLY A 94 -3.21 12.63 8.19
CA GLY A 94 -3.89 12.73 9.46
C GLY A 94 -2.98 12.63 10.69
N GLY A 95 -1.76 13.15 10.61
CA GLY A 95 -0.79 13.08 11.71
C GLY A 95 -0.09 11.72 11.83
N LYS A 96 -0.35 10.82 10.90
CA LYS A 96 0.31 9.50 10.86
C LYS A 96 1.38 9.48 9.80
N PHE A 97 2.47 8.81 10.10
CA PHE A 97 3.50 8.44 9.14
C PHE A 97 3.31 6.97 8.78
N ILE A 98 3.07 6.71 7.51
CA ILE A 98 2.78 5.37 7.00
C ILE A 98 3.86 4.98 6.00
N GLU A 99 4.42 3.79 6.14
CA GLU A 99 5.33 3.20 5.18
C GLU A 99 4.72 1.93 4.61
N VAL A 100 4.83 1.74 3.31
CA VAL A 100 4.31 0.57 2.62
C VAL A 100 5.37 0.05 1.65
N GLY A 101 5.60 -1.24 1.67
CA GLY A 101 6.48 -1.92 0.74
C GLY A 101 5.76 -3.06 0.03
N TYR A 102 5.92 -3.14 -1.29
CA TYR A 102 5.46 -4.24 -2.13
C TYR A 102 6.63 -5.02 -2.68
N ARG A 103 6.49 -6.33 -2.70
CA ARG A 103 7.40 -7.21 -3.42
C ARG A 103 6.59 -8.09 -4.36
N ALA A 104 6.89 -8.02 -5.66
CA ALA A 104 6.21 -8.80 -6.69
C ALA A 104 6.99 -10.08 -6.98
N ASP A 105 6.28 -11.20 -7.05
CA ASP A 105 6.84 -12.50 -7.43
C ASP A 105 5.80 -13.23 -8.29
N GLY A 106 5.92 -13.07 -9.62
CA GLY A 106 4.93 -13.60 -10.55
C GLY A 106 3.55 -13.01 -10.28
N ASP A 107 2.59 -13.87 -9.97
CA ASP A 107 1.22 -13.47 -9.65
C ASP A 107 1.00 -13.17 -8.17
N GLU A 108 2.04 -13.29 -7.35
CA GLU A 108 1.97 -13.01 -5.93
C GLU A 108 2.50 -11.62 -5.61
N LEU A 109 1.88 -10.98 -4.64
CA LEU A 109 2.28 -9.68 -4.14
C LEU A 109 2.34 -9.77 -2.61
N GLU A 110 3.54 -9.58 -2.07
CA GLU A 110 3.72 -9.42 -0.64
C GLU A 110 3.71 -7.94 -0.29
N VAL A 111 2.94 -7.58 0.72
CA VAL A 111 2.87 -6.22 1.22
C VAL A 111 3.27 -6.21 2.69
N SER A 112 4.09 -5.25 3.07
CA SER A 112 4.39 -4.98 4.47
C SER A 112 4.27 -3.50 4.71
N GLY A 113 3.85 -3.12 5.90
CA GLY A 113 3.71 -1.73 6.22
C GLY A 113 3.63 -1.46 7.69
N SER A 114 3.70 -0.19 8.01
CA SER A 114 3.57 0.29 9.37
C SER A 114 2.93 1.67 9.38
N SER A 115 2.27 1.98 10.48
CA SER A 115 1.67 3.27 10.74
C SER A 115 2.08 3.71 12.13
N SER A 116 2.56 4.93 12.26
CA SER A 116 2.92 5.50 13.55
C SER A 116 2.46 6.94 13.63
N THR A 117 2.27 7.43 14.85
CA THR A 117 2.02 8.85 15.10
C THR A 117 3.15 9.40 15.97
N ASN A 118 3.15 10.71 16.19
CA ASN A 118 4.10 11.32 17.13
C ASN A 118 3.77 10.98 18.59
N ALA A 119 2.61 10.35 18.84
CA ALA A 119 2.24 9.92 20.18
C ALA A 119 2.99 8.63 20.54
N GLU A 120 3.60 8.62 21.69
CA GLU A 120 4.35 7.47 22.18
C GLU A 120 3.45 6.23 22.29
N GLY A 121 3.95 5.08 21.83
CA GLY A 121 3.23 3.81 21.87
C GLY A 121 2.18 3.62 20.79
N ASN A 122 1.97 4.60 19.93
CA ASN A 122 0.97 4.49 18.86
C ASN A 122 1.63 3.99 17.56
N TYR A 123 1.67 2.67 17.42
CA TYR A 123 2.34 2.01 16.30
C TYR A 123 1.54 0.76 15.90
N THR A 124 1.34 0.59 14.58
CA THR A 124 0.69 -0.59 14.01
C THR A 124 1.53 -1.10 12.85
N ALA A 125 1.72 -2.40 12.77
CA ALA A 125 2.41 -3.03 11.65
C ALA A 125 1.50 -4.10 11.04
N TRP A 126 1.67 -4.35 9.73
CA TRP A 126 0.90 -5.35 9.03
C TRP A 126 1.72 -6.02 7.94
N THR A 127 1.28 -7.23 7.55
CA THR A 127 1.78 -7.95 6.39
C THR A 127 0.59 -8.54 5.64
N GLU A 128 0.70 -8.59 4.31
CA GLU A 128 -0.35 -9.08 3.43
C GLU A 128 0.24 -10.01 2.38
N ARG A 129 -0.53 -11.02 2.01
CA ARG A 129 -0.22 -11.89 0.89
C ARG A 129 -1.38 -11.86 -0.08
N LEU A 130 -1.11 -11.40 -1.28
CA LEU A 130 -2.10 -11.21 -2.33
C LEU A 130 -1.73 -12.05 -3.55
N ARG A 131 -2.75 -12.47 -4.29
CA ARG A 131 -2.58 -13.17 -5.57
C ARG A 131 -3.39 -12.45 -6.63
N ARG A 132 -2.80 -12.30 -7.81
CA ARG A 132 -3.48 -11.69 -8.95
C ARG A 132 -4.64 -12.56 -9.38
N THR A 133 -5.83 -11.91 -9.59
CA THR A 133 -7.06 -12.59 -9.98
C THR A 133 -7.42 -12.35 -11.44
N ALA A 134 -6.86 -11.33 -12.04
CA ALA A 134 -7.14 -11.01 -13.44
C ALA A 134 -6.01 -10.22 -14.08
#